data_de6e6c5b89723e72e77364fecf718de2
#
_entry.id   de6e6c5b89723e72e77364fecf718de2
#
_cell.length_a   1.000
_cell.length_b   1.000
_cell.length_c   1.000
_cell.angle_alpha   90.00
_cell.angle_beta   90.00
_cell.angle_gamma   90.00
#
_symmetry.space_group_name_H-M   'P 1'
#
loop_
_entity.id
_entity.type
_entity.pdbx_description
1 polymer ?
#
loop_
_entity_poly.entity_id
_entity_poly.type
_entity_poly.pdbx_seq_one_letter_code
_entity_poly.pdbx_strand_id
1 'polypeptide(L)'
;EMGLRGYVDNSNDGVLIVLQSTCIQKEKFLKALIKSVPEVASIEHIETVQCRVSKKYESFDIAPSRSSGDEITRISPDIAICSDCLKDRKHQLHRMGYPFINCTHCGPRFSIIEKLPYDRAVTTMSSFGMCDTCREEYADVNDRRFHAQPIACNECGPHYALRDSEGNEDTVYIRIVSRISDVLSNGGVVALKSLGGYNLICDADNEQAVARIRELKGRY
;
A
#
# COMPACT_ATOMS: atom_id res chain seq x y z
N GLU A 1 22.63 -5.20 7.58
CA GLU A 1 23.41 -5.28 6.32
C GLU A 1 24.43 -6.41 6.44
N MET A 2 24.31 -7.44 5.59
CA MET A 2 25.13 -8.65 5.72
C MET A 2 26.28 -8.70 4.69
N GLY A 3 26.43 -7.65 3.85
CA GLY A 3 27.46 -7.58 2.82
C GLY A 3 27.41 -8.73 1.79
N LEU A 4 26.22 -9.31 1.58
CA LEU A 4 26.02 -10.38 0.62
C LEU A 4 25.88 -9.80 -0.80
N ARG A 5 26.25 -10.59 -1.79
CA ARG A 5 26.18 -10.26 -3.21
C ARG A 5 25.23 -11.21 -3.93
N GLY A 6 24.55 -10.74 -4.97
CA GLY A 6 23.63 -11.56 -5.71
C GLY A 6 22.45 -10.78 -6.24
N TYR A 7 21.28 -11.37 -6.29
CA TYR A 7 20.06 -10.68 -6.68
C TYR A 7 18.82 -11.37 -6.11
N VAL A 8 17.73 -10.62 -6.05
CA VAL A 8 16.37 -11.14 -5.82
C VAL A 8 15.53 -10.90 -7.07
N ASP A 9 14.77 -11.90 -7.44
CA ASP A 9 13.81 -11.88 -8.55
C ASP A 9 12.43 -12.31 -8.03
N ASN A 10 11.42 -11.54 -8.36
CA ASN A 10 10.03 -11.84 -8.02
C ASN A 10 9.32 -12.36 -9.27
N SER A 11 8.87 -13.60 -9.21
CA SER A 11 8.16 -14.27 -10.30
C SER A 11 6.78 -14.76 -9.83
N ASN A 12 6.00 -15.28 -10.76
CA ASN A 12 4.71 -15.88 -10.44
C ASN A 12 4.82 -17.15 -9.55
N ASP A 13 5.98 -17.81 -9.58
CA ASP A 13 6.26 -19.04 -8.80
C ASP A 13 6.80 -18.74 -7.39
N GLY A 14 7.01 -17.45 -7.07
CA GLY A 14 7.56 -17.02 -5.79
C GLY A 14 8.80 -16.14 -5.93
N VAL A 15 9.57 -16.06 -4.87
CA VAL A 15 10.76 -15.20 -4.78
C VAL A 15 12.02 -16.05 -4.94
N LEU A 16 12.77 -15.82 -6.01
CA LEU A 16 14.08 -16.41 -6.22
C LEU A 16 15.17 -15.49 -5.65
N ILE A 17 15.98 -16.01 -4.73
CA ILE A 17 17.12 -15.28 -4.19
C ILE A 17 18.41 -16.01 -4.56
N VAL A 18 19.26 -15.36 -5.32
CA VAL A 18 20.59 -15.89 -5.67
C VAL A 18 21.63 -15.20 -4.81
N LEU A 19 22.37 -15.99 -4.04
CA LEU A 19 23.40 -15.50 -3.13
C LEU A 19 24.78 -16.05 -3.48
N GLN A 20 25.74 -15.16 -3.60
CA GLN A 20 27.14 -15.52 -3.60
C GLN A 20 27.65 -15.50 -2.16
N SER A 21 27.70 -16.67 -1.52
CA SER A 21 27.94 -16.78 -0.08
C SER A 21 28.61 -18.09 0.31
N THR A 22 29.22 -18.10 1.48
CA THR A 22 29.62 -19.34 2.18
C THR A 22 28.39 -20.01 2.82
N CYS A 23 28.51 -21.29 3.21
CA CYS A 23 27.44 -21.99 3.94
C CYS A 23 27.04 -21.25 5.23
N ILE A 24 28.01 -20.72 5.97
CA ILE A 24 27.76 -19.98 7.22
C ILE A 24 26.98 -18.68 6.94
N GLN A 25 27.35 -17.96 5.91
CA GLN A 25 26.65 -16.73 5.50
C GLN A 25 25.22 -17.03 5.05
N LYS A 26 25.01 -18.11 4.28
CA LYS A 26 23.67 -18.56 3.87
C LYS A 26 22.78 -18.85 5.09
N GLU A 27 23.29 -19.60 6.07
CA GLU A 27 22.51 -19.90 7.27
C GLU A 27 22.15 -18.66 8.08
N LYS A 28 23.09 -17.73 8.23
CA LYS A 28 22.83 -16.44 8.90
C LYS A 28 21.76 -15.64 8.15
N PHE A 29 21.83 -15.61 6.82
CA PHE A 29 20.85 -14.95 5.98
C PHE A 29 19.46 -15.57 6.16
N LEU A 30 19.32 -16.89 6.08
CA LEU A 30 18.03 -17.58 6.24
C LEU A 30 17.42 -17.31 7.63
N LYS A 31 18.22 -17.34 8.69
CA LYS A 31 17.76 -17.00 10.04
C LYS A 31 17.27 -15.55 10.13
N ALA A 32 18.00 -14.63 9.53
CA ALA A 32 17.62 -13.22 9.50
C ALA A 32 16.33 -13.01 8.68
N LEU A 33 16.21 -13.65 7.51
CA LEU A 33 15.03 -13.59 6.65
C LEU A 33 13.79 -14.04 7.41
N ILE A 34 13.81 -15.22 8.03
CA ILE A 34 12.67 -15.75 8.78
C ILE A 34 12.31 -14.84 9.96
N LYS A 35 13.31 -14.29 10.65
CA LYS A 35 13.07 -13.40 11.81
C LYS A 35 12.49 -12.05 11.42
N SER A 36 12.79 -11.55 10.22
CA SER A 36 12.38 -10.21 9.76
C SER A 36 11.16 -10.22 8.84
N VAL A 37 10.46 -11.34 8.75
CA VAL A 37 9.20 -11.43 7.98
C VAL A 37 8.19 -10.42 8.55
N PRO A 38 7.61 -9.53 7.74
CA PRO A 38 6.52 -8.65 8.18
C PRO A 38 5.34 -9.45 8.73
N GLU A 39 4.62 -8.92 9.72
CA GLU A 39 3.48 -9.60 10.38
C GLU A 39 2.42 -10.14 9.41
N VAL A 40 2.26 -9.49 8.27
CA VAL A 40 1.25 -9.82 7.25
C VAL A 40 1.78 -10.74 6.14
N ALA A 41 3.08 -11.02 6.14
CA ALA A 41 3.70 -11.92 5.18
C ALA A 41 3.92 -13.30 5.80
N SER A 42 3.73 -14.35 5.01
CA SER A 42 4.06 -15.72 5.40
C SER A 42 5.04 -16.33 4.41
N ILE A 43 6.00 -17.05 4.94
CA ILE A 43 6.88 -17.91 4.13
C ILE A 43 6.35 -19.33 4.27
N GLU A 44 5.72 -19.84 3.22
CA GLU A 44 5.14 -21.20 3.24
C GLU A 44 6.22 -22.27 3.10
N HIS A 45 7.19 -22.03 2.23
CA HIS A 45 8.27 -22.97 1.94
C HIS A 45 9.56 -22.24 1.56
N ILE A 46 10.70 -22.82 1.94
CA ILE A 46 12.03 -22.37 1.51
C ILE A 46 12.80 -23.58 0.97
N GLU A 47 13.12 -23.52 -0.31
CA GLU A 47 14.02 -24.49 -0.93
C GLU A 47 15.40 -23.86 -1.13
N THR A 48 16.47 -24.62 -0.88
CA THR A 48 17.82 -24.12 -1.11
C THR A 48 18.59 -25.08 -2.00
N VAL A 49 19.05 -24.58 -3.14
CA VAL A 49 19.86 -25.33 -4.09
C VAL A 49 21.25 -24.74 -4.15
N GLN A 50 22.26 -25.57 -4.07
CA GLN A 50 23.65 -25.14 -4.29
C GLN A 50 23.96 -25.28 -5.78
N CYS A 51 24.25 -24.15 -6.43
CA CYS A 51 24.64 -24.14 -7.82
C CYS A 51 26.05 -23.55 -7.99
N ARG A 52 26.78 -24.00 -9.02
CA ARG A 52 28.03 -23.37 -9.43
C ARG A 52 27.67 -22.29 -10.46
N VAL A 53 27.82 -21.02 -10.07
CA VAL A 53 27.58 -19.90 -10.96
C VAL A 53 28.93 -19.32 -11.39
N SER A 54 29.16 -19.20 -12.68
CA SER A 54 30.36 -18.58 -13.24
C SER A 54 30.36 -17.06 -13.13
N LYS A 55 29.18 -16.47 -12.93
CA LYS A 55 29.00 -15.00 -12.82
C LYS A 55 29.37 -14.54 -11.40
N LYS A 56 30.27 -13.55 -11.31
CA LYS A 56 30.53 -12.82 -10.07
C LYS A 56 29.58 -11.63 -9.96
N TYR A 57 28.98 -11.44 -8.78
CA TYR A 57 28.15 -10.29 -8.47
C TYR A 57 28.97 -9.28 -7.66
N GLU A 58 28.83 -8.00 -7.98
CA GLU A 58 29.51 -6.92 -7.28
C GLU A 58 28.65 -6.32 -6.15
N SER A 59 27.34 -6.36 -6.33
CA SER A 59 26.31 -5.86 -5.40
C SER A 59 25.24 -6.91 -5.16
N PHE A 60 24.22 -6.53 -4.36
CA PHE A 60 22.97 -7.27 -4.25
C PHE A 60 21.87 -6.42 -4.91
N ASP A 61 21.29 -6.92 -5.99
CA ASP A 61 20.37 -6.16 -6.83
C ASP A 61 18.96 -6.75 -6.80
N ILE A 62 17.97 -5.90 -7.06
CA ILE A 62 16.60 -6.33 -7.34
C ILE A 62 16.47 -6.47 -8.85
N ALA A 63 16.23 -7.68 -9.34
CA ALA A 63 15.99 -7.92 -10.76
C ALA A 63 14.62 -7.35 -11.17
N PRO A 64 14.46 -6.86 -12.41
CA PRO A 64 13.16 -6.48 -12.92
C PRO A 64 12.19 -7.68 -12.88
N SER A 65 10.99 -7.47 -12.37
CA SER A 65 9.96 -8.52 -12.27
C SER A 65 9.68 -9.15 -13.64
N ARG A 66 9.66 -10.46 -13.71
CA ARG A 66 9.38 -11.22 -14.94
C ARG A 66 7.99 -11.83 -14.87
N SER A 67 7.17 -11.55 -15.85
CA SER A 67 5.90 -12.25 -16.07
C SER A 67 6.14 -13.53 -16.86
N SER A 68 6.77 -14.54 -16.25
CA SER A 68 6.98 -15.85 -16.88
C SER A 68 6.29 -16.91 -16.03
N GLY A 69 5.22 -17.52 -16.56
CA GLY A 69 4.49 -18.61 -15.92
C GLY A 69 2.98 -18.40 -15.95
N ASP A 70 2.23 -19.51 -15.98
CA ASP A 70 0.77 -19.51 -15.96
C ASP A 70 0.19 -19.46 -14.53
N GLU A 71 1.03 -19.50 -13.50
CA GLU A 71 0.58 -19.48 -12.11
C GLU A 71 0.36 -18.03 -11.63
N ILE A 72 -0.86 -17.76 -11.19
CA ILE A 72 -1.25 -16.47 -10.64
C ILE A 72 -0.75 -16.39 -9.20
N THR A 73 0.22 -15.51 -8.94
CA THR A 73 0.59 -15.16 -7.56
C THR A 73 -0.67 -14.72 -6.81
N ARG A 74 -0.96 -15.36 -5.68
CA ARG A 74 -2.11 -14.99 -4.85
C ARG A 74 -1.90 -13.58 -4.31
N ILE A 75 -2.81 -12.70 -4.67
CA ILE A 75 -2.83 -11.33 -4.13
C ILE A 75 -3.65 -11.36 -2.85
N SER A 76 -3.06 -10.87 -1.76
CA SER A 76 -3.80 -10.70 -0.50
C SER A 76 -4.86 -9.61 -0.63
N PRO A 77 -5.99 -9.71 0.09
CA PRO A 77 -6.94 -8.60 0.20
C PRO A 77 -6.27 -7.38 0.87
N ASP A 78 -6.89 -6.22 0.73
CA ASP A 78 -6.45 -5.03 1.44
C ASP A 78 -6.50 -5.24 2.96
N ILE A 79 -5.40 -4.95 3.62
CA ILE A 79 -5.27 -5.01 5.07
C ILE A 79 -5.19 -3.61 5.69
N ALA A 80 -5.44 -3.52 6.99
CA ALA A 80 -5.30 -2.26 7.72
C ALA A 80 -3.88 -1.71 7.64
N ILE A 81 -3.75 -0.38 7.74
CA ILE A 81 -2.43 0.27 7.84
C ILE A 81 -1.75 -0.09 9.15
N CYS A 82 -0.42 -0.28 9.11
CA CYS A 82 0.36 -0.67 10.28
C CYS A 82 0.47 0.46 11.32
N SER A 83 0.85 0.10 12.55
CA SER A 83 1.02 1.03 13.67
C SER A 83 2.02 2.16 13.37
N ASP A 84 3.08 1.88 12.60
CA ASP A 84 4.07 2.88 12.23
C ASP A 84 3.53 3.89 11.22
N CYS A 85 2.73 3.45 10.25
CA CYS A 85 2.01 4.36 9.37
C CYS A 85 0.99 5.22 10.13
N LEU A 86 0.33 4.68 11.15
CA LEU A 86 -0.52 5.48 12.04
C LEU A 86 0.26 6.54 12.83
N LYS A 87 1.48 6.24 13.28
CA LYS A 87 2.38 7.22 13.91
C LYS A 87 2.83 8.29 12.92
N ASP A 88 3.27 7.89 11.72
CA ASP A 88 3.69 8.83 10.67
C ASP A 88 2.55 9.78 10.28
N ARG A 89 1.31 9.27 10.17
CA ARG A 89 0.12 10.09 9.90
C ARG A 89 -0.10 11.18 10.95
N LYS A 90 0.38 10.98 12.18
CA LYS A 90 0.28 11.96 13.28
C LYS A 90 1.46 12.92 13.34
N HIS A 91 2.65 12.49 12.93
CA HIS A 91 3.89 13.17 13.26
C HIS A 91 4.79 13.50 12.07
N GLN A 92 4.67 12.77 10.93
CA GLN A 92 5.49 13.02 9.76
C GLN A 92 4.90 14.17 8.93
N LEU A 93 5.62 15.28 8.82
CA LEU A 93 5.11 16.54 8.30
C LEU A 93 4.37 16.40 6.95
N HIS A 94 5.00 15.77 5.95
CA HIS A 94 4.43 15.64 4.61
C HIS A 94 3.31 14.59 4.49
N ARG A 95 3.08 13.79 5.56
CA ARG A 95 1.99 12.80 5.66
C ARG A 95 1.03 13.07 6.81
N MET A 96 1.19 14.20 7.51
CA MET A 96 0.29 14.54 8.61
C MET A 96 -1.16 14.60 8.11
N GLY A 97 -2.02 13.79 8.74
CA GLY A 97 -3.43 13.67 8.35
C GLY A 97 -3.68 12.95 7.01
N TYR A 98 -2.64 12.53 6.28
CA TYR A 98 -2.81 11.91 4.97
C TYR A 98 -3.56 10.57 5.06
N PRO A 99 -4.75 10.43 4.41
CA PRO A 99 -5.61 9.27 4.62
C PRO A 99 -5.14 8.02 3.88
N PHE A 100 -4.36 8.15 2.80
CA PHE A 100 -3.91 7.04 1.95
C PHE A 100 -2.46 6.62 2.25
N ILE A 101 -2.02 6.84 3.49
CA ILE A 101 -0.67 6.49 3.93
C ILE A 101 -0.46 4.97 3.91
N ASN A 102 0.71 4.53 3.47
CA ASN A 102 1.14 3.15 3.58
C ASN A 102 2.66 2.98 3.59
N CYS A 103 3.14 1.73 3.73
CA CYS A 103 4.52 1.32 3.55
C CYS A 103 4.56 -0.16 3.11
N THR A 104 5.74 -0.76 2.92
CA THR A 104 5.86 -2.18 2.56
C THR A 104 5.27 -3.12 3.61
N HIS A 105 5.36 -2.78 4.90
CA HIS A 105 4.75 -3.58 5.98
C HIS A 105 3.21 -3.61 5.93
N CYS A 106 2.57 -2.63 5.29
CA CYS A 106 1.13 -2.65 5.06
C CYS A 106 0.72 -3.60 3.92
N GLY A 107 1.67 -4.20 3.23
CA GLY A 107 1.43 -5.10 2.12
C GLY A 107 0.92 -4.41 0.84
N PRO A 108 0.71 -5.18 -0.22
CA PRO A 108 0.12 -4.70 -1.46
C PRO A 108 -1.32 -4.24 -1.24
N ARG A 109 -1.83 -3.43 -2.18
CA ARG A 109 -3.21 -2.95 -2.19
C ARG A 109 -3.95 -3.56 -3.37
N PHE A 110 -4.75 -4.59 -3.12
CA PHE A 110 -5.58 -5.24 -4.13
C PHE A 110 -6.44 -4.24 -4.89
N SER A 111 -7.05 -3.31 -4.16
CA SER A 111 -7.98 -2.32 -4.69
C SER A 111 -7.41 -1.34 -5.72
N ILE A 112 -6.09 -1.25 -5.86
CA ILE A 112 -5.45 -0.38 -6.85
C ILE A 112 -4.81 -1.14 -8.01
N ILE A 113 -4.79 -2.48 -7.99
CA ILE A 113 -4.11 -3.30 -8.99
C ILE A 113 -4.94 -3.32 -10.28
N GLU A 114 -4.30 -2.98 -11.40
CA GLU A 114 -4.87 -3.10 -12.74
C GLU A 114 -4.37 -4.34 -13.45
N LYS A 115 -3.11 -4.69 -13.25
CA LYS A 115 -2.45 -5.88 -13.82
C LYS A 115 -1.38 -6.40 -12.89
N LEU A 116 -0.93 -7.64 -13.12
CA LEU A 116 0.25 -8.24 -12.51
C LEU A 116 1.45 -8.17 -13.47
N PRO A 117 2.68 -8.17 -12.95
CA PRO A 117 3.08 -8.18 -11.53
C PRO A 117 2.71 -6.88 -10.80
N TYR A 118 2.70 -6.91 -9.45
CA TYR A 118 2.37 -5.76 -8.63
C TYR A 118 3.49 -4.70 -8.65
N ASP A 119 3.43 -3.83 -9.64
CA ASP A 119 4.32 -2.70 -9.82
C ASP A 119 3.51 -1.40 -10.00
N ARG A 120 4.04 -0.25 -9.54
CA ARG A 120 3.34 1.04 -9.59
C ARG A 120 2.80 1.37 -10.98
N ALA A 121 3.58 1.07 -12.03
CA ALA A 121 3.21 1.35 -13.41
C ALA A 121 1.95 0.63 -13.89
N VAL A 122 1.57 -0.47 -13.23
CA VAL A 122 0.37 -1.27 -13.54
C VAL A 122 -0.65 -1.24 -12.40
N THR A 123 -0.67 -0.14 -11.67
CA THR A 123 -1.67 0.19 -10.65
C THR A 123 -2.29 1.55 -10.94
N THR A 124 -3.43 1.87 -10.31
CA THR A 124 -4.06 3.21 -10.40
C THR A 124 -3.15 4.33 -9.88
N MET A 125 -2.07 3.99 -9.17
CA MET A 125 -1.06 4.96 -8.73
C MET A 125 -0.11 5.42 -9.84
N SER A 126 -0.14 4.81 -11.02
CA SER A 126 0.65 5.21 -12.19
C SER A 126 0.40 6.65 -12.62
N SER A 127 -0.81 7.17 -12.41
CA SER A 127 -1.21 8.55 -12.71
C SER A 127 -0.70 9.59 -11.70
N PHE A 128 -0.15 9.14 -10.54
CA PHE A 128 0.36 10.01 -9.50
C PHE A 128 1.89 10.00 -9.48
N GLY A 129 2.51 11.06 -10.05
CA GLY A 129 3.97 11.23 -10.02
C GLY A 129 4.45 11.43 -8.58
N MET A 130 5.51 10.72 -8.18
CA MET A 130 6.11 10.91 -6.86
C MET A 130 6.82 12.27 -6.75
N CYS A 131 6.60 13.01 -5.66
CA CYS A 131 7.45 14.15 -5.30
C CYS A 131 8.85 13.67 -4.90
N ASP A 132 9.81 14.60 -4.77
CA ASP A 132 11.21 14.23 -4.52
C ASP A 132 11.36 13.45 -3.20
N THR A 133 10.71 13.88 -2.13
CA THR A 133 10.72 13.18 -0.84
C THR A 133 10.21 11.73 -0.95
N CYS A 134 9.07 11.52 -1.63
CA CYS A 134 8.55 10.17 -1.81
C CYS A 134 9.45 9.32 -2.73
N ARG A 135 10.11 9.93 -3.69
CA ARG A 135 11.07 9.25 -4.59
C ARG A 135 12.33 8.83 -3.85
N GLU A 136 12.86 9.67 -2.97
CA GLU A 136 13.99 9.35 -2.11
C GLU A 136 13.66 8.18 -1.18
N GLU A 137 12.54 8.23 -0.46
CA GLU A 137 12.09 7.13 0.42
C GLU A 137 11.85 5.82 -0.37
N TYR A 138 11.31 5.93 -1.59
CA TYR A 138 11.08 4.76 -2.46
C TYR A 138 12.40 4.09 -2.89
N ALA A 139 13.46 4.86 -3.05
CA ALA A 139 14.78 4.38 -3.48
C ALA A 139 15.71 4.00 -2.31
N ASP A 140 15.44 4.44 -1.09
CA ASP A 140 16.29 4.16 0.07
C ASP A 140 15.99 2.78 0.65
N VAL A 141 16.95 1.87 0.57
CA VAL A 141 16.88 0.50 1.11
C VAL A 141 16.65 0.44 2.63
N ASN A 142 16.92 1.52 3.35
CA ASN A 142 16.73 1.62 4.79
C ASN A 142 15.36 2.19 5.16
N ASP A 143 14.61 2.74 4.21
CA ASP A 143 13.28 3.29 4.46
C ASP A 143 12.21 2.18 4.38
N ARG A 144 11.20 2.26 5.27
CA ARG A 144 10.03 1.37 5.25
C ARG A 144 9.18 1.47 3.97
N ARG A 145 9.41 2.48 3.17
CA ARG A 145 8.72 2.71 1.89
C ARG A 145 9.57 2.33 0.68
N PHE A 146 10.73 1.71 0.93
CA PHE A 146 11.54 1.17 -0.15
C PHE A 146 10.70 0.26 -1.04
N HIS A 147 10.58 0.61 -2.34
CA HIS A 147 9.73 -0.07 -3.31
C HIS A 147 8.25 -0.26 -2.89
N ALA A 148 7.72 0.58 -2.00
CA ALA A 148 6.30 0.58 -1.68
C ALA A 148 5.50 1.15 -2.85
N GLN A 149 4.89 0.31 -3.68
CA GLN A 149 4.23 0.70 -4.93
C GLN A 149 3.16 1.79 -4.75
N PRO A 150 2.35 1.80 -3.66
CA PRO A 150 1.36 2.85 -3.43
C PRO A 150 1.90 4.07 -2.67
N ILE A 151 3.23 4.24 -2.54
CA ILE A 151 3.81 5.38 -1.83
C ILE A 151 3.25 6.71 -2.34
N ALA A 152 2.85 7.56 -1.40
CA ALA A 152 2.35 8.90 -1.65
C ALA A 152 2.34 9.75 -0.37
N CYS A 153 2.11 11.04 -0.52
CA CYS A 153 1.95 11.99 0.58
C CYS A 153 0.93 13.08 0.22
N ASN A 154 0.76 14.08 1.10
CA ASN A 154 -0.17 15.19 0.87
C ASN A 154 0.15 16.02 -0.39
N GLU A 155 1.37 15.95 -0.92
CA GLU A 155 1.77 16.68 -2.11
C GLU A 155 1.48 15.90 -3.41
N CYS A 156 1.84 14.63 -3.44
CA CYS A 156 1.90 13.86 -4.69
C CYS A 156 0.85 12.76 -4.83
N GLY A 157 0.06 12.50 -3.79
CA GLY A 157 -0.90 11.40 -3.78
C GLY A 157 -2.35 11.81 -4.10
N PRO A 158 -3.26 10.84 -4.16
CA PRO A 158 -4.67 11.10 -4.28
C PRO A 158 -5.22 11.87 -3.07
N HIS A 159 -6.27 12.66 -3.30
CA HIS A 159 -6.94 13.46 -2.28
C HIS A 159 -8.44 13.21 -2.29
N TYR A 160 -9.06 13.43 -1.14
CA TYR A 160 -10.51 13.58 -1.09
C TYR A 160 -10.91 14.98 -1.61
N ALA A 161 -12.05 15.04 -2.25
CA ALA A 161 -12.75 16.27 -2.59
C ALA A 161 -14.19 16.18 -2.07
N LEU A 162 -14.66 17.22 -1.40
CA LEU A 162 -16.05 17.37 -1.00
C LEU A 162 -16.73 18.32 -1.97
N ARG A 163 -17.81 17.86 -2.61
CA ARG A 163 -18.69 18.70 -3.43
C ARG A 163 -20.02 18.87 -2.74
N ASP A 164 -20.50 20.09 -2.68
CA ASP A 164 -21.85 20.40 -2.20
C ASP A 164 -22.88 20.42 -3.34
N SER A 165 -24.13 20.65 -2.97
CA SER A 165 -25.27 20.72 -3.94
C SER A 165 -25.17 21.88 -4.90
N GLU A 166 -24.39 22.91 -4.60
CA GLU A 166 -24.17 24.09 -5.44
C GLU A 166 -23.00 23.89 -6.40
N GLY A 167 -22.24 22.78 -6.25
CA GLY A 167 -21.08 22.45 -7.07
C GLY A 167 -19.78 23.02 -6.54
N ASN A 168 -19.76 23.64 -5.36
CA ASN A 168 -18.52 24.09 -4.72
C ASN A 168 -17.71 22.89 -4.29
N GLU A 169 -16.38 22.98 -4.48
CA GLU A 169 -15.44 21.92 -4.15
C GLU A 169 -14.46 22.35 -3.04
N ASP A 170 -14.29 21.49 -2.04
CA ASP A 170 -13.25 21.62 -1.02
C ASP A 170 -12.32 20.40 -1.06
N THR A 171 -11.01 20.64 -1.11
CA THR A 171 -9.97 19.61 -1.16
C THR A 171 -9.11 19.56 0.10
N VAL A 172 -9.32 20.46 1.05
CA VAL A 172 -8.56 20.48 2.30
C VAL A 172 -9.14 19.48 3.30
N TYR A 173 -8.42 18.37 3.52
CA TYR A 173 -8.91 17.21 4.27
C TYR A 173 -9.54 17.56 5.63
N ILE A 174 -8.90 18.41 6.43
CA ILE A 174 -9.44 18.79 7.75
C ILE A 174 -10.77 19.53 7.65
N ARG A 175 -10.93 20.40 6.63
CA ARG A 175 -12.20 21.11 6.39
C ARG A 175 -13.27 20.14 5.89
N ILE A 176 -12.91 19.20 5.02
CA ILE A 176 -13.81 18.14 4.54
C ILE A 176 -14.37 17.36 5.72
N VAL A 177 -13.49 16.90 6.64
CA VAL A 177 -13.91 16.14 7.83
C VAL A 177 -14.83 16.97 8.71
N SER A 178 -14.50 18.24 8.98
CA SER A 178 -15.35 19.15 9.79
C SER A 178 -16.72 19.33 9.15
N ARG A 179 -16.77 19.68 7.86
CA ARG A 179 -18.05 19.86 7.13
C ARG A 179 -18.91 18.60 7.12
N ILE A 180 -18.31 17.44 6.90
CA ILE A 180 -19.01 16.16 6.95
C ILE A 180 -19.56 15.91 8.34
N SER A 181 -18.77 16.15 9.39
CA SER A 181 -19.20 16.01 10.79
C SER A 181 -20.41 16.91 11.10
N ASP A 182 -20.36 18.19 10.68
CA ASP A 182 -21.46 19.13 10.84
C ASP A 182 -22.74 18.68 10.12
N VAL A 183 -22.60 18.21 8.88
CA VAL A 183 -23.76 17.67 8.13
C VAL A 183 -24.38 16.48 8.83
N LEU A 184 -23.57 15.53 9.30
CA LEU A 184 -24.06 14.30 9.96
C LEU A 184 -24.70 14.64 11.33
N SER A 185 -24.07 15.50 12.13
CA SER A 185 -24.60 15.93 13.44
C SER A 185 -25.92 16.68 13.32
N ASN A 186 -26.19 17.33 12.19
CA ASN A 186 -27.46 18.00 11.92
C ASN A 186 -28.47 17.08 11.18
N GLY A 187 -28.30 15.77 11.22
CA GLY A 187 -29.21 14.80 10.61
C GLY A 187 -29.16 14.75 9.07
N GLY A 188 -28.09 15.29 8.49
CA GLY A 188 -27.86 15.22 7.05
C GLY A 188 -27.38 13.85 6.57
N VAL A 189 -27.32 13.71 5.25
CA VAL A 189 -26.81 12.52 4.56
C VAL A 189 -25.67 12.91 3.63
N VAL A 190 -24.58 12.13 3.65
CA VAL A 190 -23.41 12.33 2.80
C VAL A 190 -23.24 11.12 1.88
N ALA A 191 -22.97 11.36 0.61
CA ALA A 191 -22.56 10.34 -0.34
C ALA A 191 -21.02 10.26 -0.38
N LEU A 192 -20.47 9.15 0.09
CA LEU A 192 -19.02 8.89 0.08
C LEU A 192 -18.67 7.95 -1.06
N LYS A 193 -17.80 8.39 -1.97
CA LYS A 193 -17.17 7.51 -2.97
C LYS A 193 -16.12 6.65 -2.28
N SER A 194 -16.36 5.36 -2.20
CA SER A 194 -15.41 4.34 -1.76
C SER A 194 -14.91 3.50 -2.94
N LEU A 195 -14.10 2.49 -2.67
CA LEU A 195 -13.49 1.64 -3.70
C LEU A 195 -14.50 0.95 -4.63
N GLY A 196 -15.61 0.45 -4.08
CA GLY A 196 -16.62 -0.28 -4.85
C GLY A 196 -17.78 0.57 -5.39
N GLY A 197 -17.86 1.87 -5.03
CA GLY A 197 -18.97 2.74 -5.41
C GLY A 197 -19.31 3.79 -4.36
N TYR A 198 -20.51 4.37 -4.44
CA TYR A 198 -20.98 5.35 -3.47
C TYR A 198 -21.70 4.69 -2.30
N ASN A 199 -21.38 5.12 -1.09
CA ASN A 199 -22.07 4.78 0.14
C ASN A 199 -22.79 6.03 0.66
N LEU A 200 -24.06 5.90 1.04
CA LEU A 200 -24.77 6.95 1.78
C LEU A 200 -24.48 6.75 3.28
N ILE A 201 -24.06 7.81 3.93
CA ILE A 201 -23.75 7.84 5.36
C ILE A 201 -24.65 8.83 6.07
N CYS A 202 -25.11 8.49 7.27
CA CYS A 202 -25.81 9.35 8.22
C CYS A 202 -25.38 9.02 9.64
N ASP A 203 -25.81 9.83 10.59
CA ASP A 203 -25.76 9.48 12.00
C ASP A 203 -26.74 8.33 12.27
N ALA A 204 -26.26 7.21 12.80
CA ALA A 204 -27.07 6.03 13.08
C ALA A 204 -28.02 6.21 14.27
N ASP A 205 -27.70 7.13 15.18
CA ASP A 205 -28.54 7.45 16.35
C ASP A 205 -29.65 8.46 16.01
N ASN A 206 -29.65 9.01 14.79
CA ASN A 206 -30.68 9.90 14.31
C ASN A 206 -31.71 9.14 13.45
N GLU A 207 -32.87 8.81 14.04
CA GLU A 207 -33.93 8.04 13.38
C GLU A 207 -34.44 8.69 12.08
N GLN A 208 -34.51 10.03 12.02
CA GLN A 208 -34.96 10.75 10.82
C GLN A 208 -33.93 10.63 9.68
N ALA A 209 -32.63 10.72 10.01
CA ALA A 209 -31.56 10.54 9.03
C ALA A 209 -31.52 9.11 8.48
N VAL A 210 -31.72 8.11 9.36
CA VAL A 210 -31.82 6.69 8.97
C VAL A 210 -33.04 6.46 8.07
N ALA A 211 -34.21 7.01 8.43
CA ALA A 211 -35.44 6.90 7.63
C ALA A 211 -35.24 7.52 6.25
N ARG A 212 -34.58 8.68 6.17
CA ARG A 212 -34.24 9.36 4.90
C ARG A 212 -33.34 8.51 4.00
N ILE A 213 -32.32 7.83 4.55
CA ILE A 213 -31.48 6.92 3.75
C ILE A 213 -32.30 5.73 3.21
N ARG A 214 -33.20 5.16 4.03
CA ARG A 214 -34.08 4.06 3.60
C ARG A 214 -34.98 4.51 2.45
N GLU A 215 -35.58 5.67 2.56
CA GLU A 215 -36.41 6.27 1.50
C GLU A 215 -35.60 6.49 0.22
N LEU A 216 -34.43 7.14 0.30
CA LEU A 216 -33.52 7.36 -0.84
C LEU A 216 -33.09 6.08 -1.55
N LYS A 217 -32.99 4.97 -0.82
CA LYS A 217 -32.62 3.64 -1.37
C LYS A 217 -33.82 2.78 -1.77
N GLY A 218 -35.07 3.23 -1.53
CA GLY A 218 -36.26 2.42 -1.73
C GLY A 218 -36.26 1.13 -0.88
N ARG A 219 -35.69 1.17 0.33
CA ARG A 219 -35.61 0.04 1.27
C ARG A 219 -36.45 0.36 2.49
N TYR A 220 -37.52 -0.38 2.64
CA TYR A 220 -38.47 -0.26 3.77
C TYR A 220 -38.15 -1.27 4.87
#